data_6a57992c7d412ed65b4306a0010dcc99
#
_entry.id   6a57992c7d412ed65b4306a0010dcc99
#
_cell.length_a   1.000
_cell.length_b   1.000
_cell.length_c   1.000
_cell.angle_alpha   90.00
_cell.angle_beta   90.00
_cell.angle_gamma   90.00
#
_symmetry.space_group_name_H-M   'P 1'
#
loop_
_entity.id
_entity.type
_entity.pdbx_description
1 polymer ?
#
loop_
_entity_poly.entity_id
_entity_poly.type
_entity_poly.pdbx_seq_one_letter_code
_entity_poly.pdbx_strand_id
1 'polypeptide(L)'
;KKYYNKIIVIKYGGNAMTDSKLKFAVMNDVAVLSALGIKVVLVHGGGPEISDISKKMGITPKFINGLRYTDEETVEIARMALAGKVNKSLVDLLCAAGGKAIGLCGEDGHMLKCEKMSEELGYVGKIVGVDACVIGDVLSLGYVPIISPIGFDDEGHIYNVNADTAAAAIAGALGAESLILMTDIKGLLENRDDPDSLIKKVYVSDIPALVKQGIISGGMIPKIDCCREAIRRGVNKVFITDGRVYHSILVEILSEEGSGTMFYS
;
A
#
# COMPACT_ATOMS: atom_id res chain seq x y z
N LYS A 1 14.42 17.32 9.92
CA LYS A 1 13.73 18.56 9.44
C LYS A 1 13.06 18.41 8.07
N LYS A 2 13.63 17.62 7.13
CA LYS A 2 13.16 17.49 5.74
C LYS A 2 11.71 16.98 5.62
N TYR A 3 11.33 16.01 6.44
CA TYR A 3 10.00 15.37 6.41
C TYR A 3 9.07 15.81 7.54
N TYR A 4 9.50 16.71 8.42
CA TYR A 4 8.65 17.22 9.50
C TYR A 4 7.36 17.84 8.95
N ASN A 5 6.22 17.45 9.49
CA ASN A 5 4.88 17.85 9.07
C ASN A 5 4.49 17.48 7.61
N LYS A 6 5.30 16.63 6.95
CA LYS A 6 4.99 16.11 5.62
C LYS A 6 4.19 14.82 5.72
N ILE A 7 3.32 14.59 4.74
CA ILE A 7 2.54 13.35 4.63
C ILE A 7 3.37 12.31 3.89
N ILE A 8 3.50 11.13 4.48
CA ILE A 8 4.09 9.94 3.86
C ILE A 8 3.03 8.84 3.88
N VAL A 9 2.71 8.31 2.71
CA VAL A 9 1.85 7.14 2.59
C VAL A 9 2.71 5.90 2.49
N ILE A 10 2.43 4.89 3.29
CA ILE A 10 3.13 3.60 3.29
C ILE A 10 2.14 2.52 2.91
N LYS A 11 2.39 1.83 1.81
CA LYS A 11 1.68 0.59 1.50
C LYS A 11 2.40 -0.58 2.15
N TYR A 12 1.71 -1.28 3.01
CA TYR A 12 2.20 -2.45 3.73
C TYR A 12 1.47 -3.71 3.31
N GLY A 13 2.22 -4.75 2.90
CA GLY A 13 1.63 -5.99 2.40
C GLY A 13 2.68 -7.04 2.08
N GLY A 14 2.26 -8.13 1.44
CA GLY A 14 3.12 -9.24 1.07
C GLY A 14 3.56 -10.11 2.25
N ASN A 15 4.67 -10.82 2.07
CA ASN A 15 5.19 -11.76 3.09
C ASN A 15 5.63 -11.08 4.39
N ALA A 16 5.94 -9.78 4.36
CA ALA A 16 6.24 -9.01 5.58
C ALA A 16 5.08 -9.00 6.59
N MET A 17 3.84 -9.25 6.14
CA MET A 17 2.68 -9.33 7.03
C MET A 17 2.48 -10.69 7.69
N THR A 18 3.16 -11.74 7.24
CA THR A 18 3.01 -13.10 7.77
C THR A 18 3.92 -13.39 8.95
N ASP A 19 5.05 -12.70 9.05
CA ASP A 19 6.00 -12.80 10.16
C ASP A 19 5.63 -11.79 11.27
N SER A 20 5.37 -12.30 12.47
CA SER A 20 4.94 -11.47 13.63
C SER A 20 6.02 -10.49 14.09
N LYS A 21 7.31 -10.86 14.00
CA LYS A 21 8.42 -9.98 14.40
C LYS A 21 8.64 -8.86 13.40
N LEU A 22 8.59 -9.18 12.10
CA LEU A 22 8.65 -8.15 11.04
C LEU A 22 7.45 -7.21 11.13
N LYS A 23 6.26 -7.74 11.37
CA LYS A 23 5.04 -6.94 11.54
C LYS A 23 5.18 -5.93 12.69
N PHE A 24 5.67 -6.38 13.84
CA PHE A 24 5.91 -5.49 14.97
C PHE A 24 7.00 -4.46 14.67
N ALA A 25 8.09 -4.85 14.00
CA ALA A 25 9.17 -3.93 13.62
C ALA A 25 8.67 -2.83 12.68
N VAL A 26 7.85 -3.16 11.69
CA VAL A 26 7.23 -2.17 10.78
C VAL A 26 6.33 -1.20 11.56
N MET A 27 5.50 -1.69 12.48
CA MET A 27 4.65 -0.82 13.30
C MET A 27 5.49 0.07 14.23
N ASN A 28 6.59 -0.42 14.77
CA ASN A 28 7.53 0.39 15.53
C ASN A 28 8.18 1.49 14.68
N ASP A 29 8.57 1.19 13.44
CA ASP A 29 9.11 2.20 12.51
C ASP A 29 8.07 3.30 12.23
N VAL A 30 6.81 2.92 12.01
CA VAL A 30 5.71 3.87 11.81
C VAL A 30 5.51 4.75 13.07
N ALA A 31 5.56 4.15 14.27
CA ALA A 31 5.47 4.89 15.53
C ALA A 31 6.62 5.91 15.67
N VAL A 32 7.85 5.51 15.34
CA VAL A 32 9.02 6.38 15.35
C VAL A 32 8.87 7.54 14.38
N LEU A 33 8.45 7.29 13.12
CA LEU A 33 8.22 8.36 12.14
C LEU A 33 7.16 9.35 12.62
N SER A 34 6.05 8.84 13.18
CA SER A 34 5.00 9.67 13.75
C SER A 34 5.50 10.52 14.93
N ALA A 35 6.29 9.93 15.83
CA ALA A 35 6.90 10.65 16.96
C ALA A 35 7.89 11.75 16.51
N LEU A 36 8.51 11.59 15.34
CA LEU A 36 9.37 12.61 14.71
C LEU A 36 8.55 13.73 14.02
N GLY A 37 7.24 13.71 14.12
CA GLY A 37 6.35 14.74 13.54
C GLY A 37 6.07 14.54 12.06
N ILE A 38 6.27 13.34 11.53
CA ILE A 38 5.89 12.97 10.17
C ILE A 38 4.44 12.48 10.18
N LYS A 39 3.61 12.95 9.26
CA LYS A 39 2.22 12.51 9.10
C LYS A 39 2.19 11.21 8.30
N VAL A 40 2.12 10.08 8.98
CA VAL A 40 2.13 8.76 8.32
C VAL A 40 0.70 8.29 8.08
N VAL A 41 0.44 7.80 6.88
CA VAL A 41 -0.77 7.06 6.49
C VAL A 41 -0.36 5.65 6.10
N LEU A 42 -0.95 4.63 6.70
CA LEU A 42 -0.67 3.23 6.38
C LEU A 42 -1.82 2.63 5.58
N VAL A 43 -1.56 2.16 4.38
CA VAL A 43 -2.52 1.39 3.56
C VAL A 43 -2.06 -0.06 3.54
N HIS A 44 -2.89 -0.98 3.99
CA HIS A 44 -2.46 -2.38 4.10
C HIS A 44 -3.13 -3.30 3.09
N GLY A 45 -2.45 -4.40 2.76
CA GLY A 45 -3.03 -5.55 2.08
C GLY A 45 -3.57 -6.58 3.07
N GLY A 46 -3.72 -7.83 2.61
CA GLY A 46 -4.19 -8.94 3.44
C GLY A 46 -4.68 -10.13 2.60
N GLY A 47 -4.10 -10.30 1.41
CA GLY A 47 -4.44 -11.40 0.52
C GLY A 47 -4.35 -12.80 1.16
N PRO A 48 -3.31 -13.11 1.94
CA PRO A 48 -3.21 -14.37 2.68
C PRO A 48 -4.38 -14.59 3.65
N GLU A 49 -4.78 -13.57 4.41
CA GLU A 49 -5.88 -13.64 5.36
C GLU A 49 -7.23 -13.85 4.67
N ILE A 50 -7.47 -13.16 3.55
CA ILE A 50 -8.68 -13.41 2.73
C ILE A 50 -8.69 -14.87 2.27
N SER A 51 -7.56 -15.38 1.76
CA SER A 51 -7.47 -16.76 1.29
C SER A 51 -7.67 -17.79 2.40
N ASP A 52 -7.11 -17.54 3.60
CA ASP A 52 -7.28 -18.42 4.77
C ASP A 52 -8.76 -18.48 5.22
N ILE A 53 -9.40 -17.32 5.33
CA ILE A 53 -10.83 -17.26 5.72
C ILE A 53 -11.71 -17.90 4.64
N SER A 54 -11.46 -17.58 3.34
CA SER A 54 -12.22 -18.22 2.23
C SER A 54 -12.14 -19.74 2.29
N LYS A 55 -10.95 -20.31 2.49
CA LYS A 55 -10.76 -21.76 2.61
C LYS A 55 -11.51 -22.35 3.80
N LYS A 56 -11.50 -21.67 4.96
CA LYS A 56 -12.24 -22.08 6.15
C LYS A 56 -13.76 -22.07 5.94
N MET A 57 -14.25 -21.20 5.05
CA MET A 57 -15.65 -21.14 4.63
C MET A 57 -15.97 -22.05 3.44
N GLY A 58 -15.02 -22.87 2.98
CA GLY A 58 -15.21 -23.82 1.87
C GLY A 58 -15.05 -23.21 0.47
N ILE A 59 -14.58 -21.97 0.38
CA ILE A 59 -14.39 -21.26 -0.89
C ILE A 59 -12.95 -21.38 -1.36
N THR A 60 -12.75 -21.83 -2.59
CA THR A 60 -11.42 -21.90 -3.20
C THR A 60 -11.05 -20.55 -3.83
N PRO A 61 -10.00 -19.86 -3.36
CA PRO A 61 -9.57 -18.60 -3.95
C PRO A 61 -9.16 -18.76 -5.42
N LYS A 62 -9.65 -17.88 -6.29
CA LYS A 62 -9.33 -17.83 -7.72
C LYS A 62 -8.61 -16.51 -8.03
N PHE A 63 -7.70 -16.55 -9.02
CA PHE A 63 -6.97 -15.39 -9.47
C PHE A 63 -6.97 -15.30 -11.00
N ILE A 64 -7.15 -14.10 -11.52
CA ILE A 64 -7.10 -13.77 -12.94
C ILE A 64 -6.05 -12.66 -13.11
N ASN A 65 -5.02 -12.91 -13.89
CA ASN A 65 -3.92 -11.96 -14.13
C ASN A 65 -3.33 -11.34 -12.83
N GLY A 66 -3.23 -12.15 -11.76
CA GLY A 66 -2.69 -11.71 -10.47
C GLY A 66 -3.68 -10.97 -9.57
N LEU A 67 -4.89 -10.67 -10.03
CA LEU A 67 -5.97 -10.10 -9.24
C LEU A 67 -6.90 -11.22 -8.73
N ARG A 68 -7.41 -11.06 -7.51
CA ARG A 68 -8.35 -12.01 -6.93
C ARG A 68 -9.71 -11.87 -7.62
N TYR A 69 -10.19 -12.93 -8.29
CA TYR A 69 -11.59 -13.01 -8.66
C TYR A 69 -12.45 -12.89 -7.39
N THR A 70 -13.38 -11.97 -7.38
CA THR A 70 -14.13 -11.58 -6.19
C THR A 70 -15.63 -11.59 -6.52
N ASP A 71 -16.30 -12.70 -6.25
CA ASP A 71 -17.76 -12.77 -6.30
C ASP A 71 -18.38 -12.11 -5.05
N GLU A 72 -19.70 -12.11 -4.97
CA GLU A 72 -20.44 -11.47 -3.88
C GLU A 72 -20.07 -12.04 -2.50
N GLU A 73 -19.90 -13.34 -2.38
CA GLU A 73 -19.47 -13.98 -1.13
C GLU A 73 -18.01 -13.66 -0.79
N THR A 74 -17.15 -13.65 -1.79
CA THR A 74 -15.72 -13.33 -1.62
C THR A 74 -15.49 -11.86 -1.24
N VAL A 75 -16.32 -10.91 -1.71
CA VAL A 75 -16.16 -9.50 -1.34
C VAL A 75 -16.52 -9.27 0.12
N GLU A 76 -17.55 -9.95 0.64
CA GLU A 76 -17.88 -9.90 2.07
C GLU A 76 -16.77 -10.49 2.93
N ILE A 77 -16.18 -11.61 2.51
CA ILE A 77 -15.01 -12.19 3.19
C ILE A 77 -13.82 -11.21 3.16
N ALA A 78 -13.57 -10.57 2.02
CA ALA A 78 -12.50 -9.58 1.90
C ALA A 78 -12.73 -8.41 2.85
N ARG A 79 -13.96 -7.89 2.94
CA ARG A 79 -14.34 -6.83 3.87
C ARG A 79 -14.11 -7.24 5.33
N MET A 80 -14.62 -8.40 5.75
CA MET A 80 -14.40 -8.93 7.11
C MET A 80 -12.92 -9.13 7.44
N ALA A 81 -12.19 -9.74 6.51
CA ALA A 81 -10.77 -10.01 6.69
C ALA A 81 -9.94 -8.73 6.79
N LEU A 82 -10.12 -7.81 5.85
CA LEU A 82 -9.32 -6.59 5.76
C LEU A 82 -9.71 -5.57 6.82
N ALA A 83 -10.98 -5.16 6.88
CA ALA A 83 -11.42 -4.12 7.80
C ALA A 83 -11.53 -4.58 9.26
N GLY A 84 -11.89 -5.85 9.47
CA GLY A 84 -12.02 -6.42 10.82
C GLY A 84 -10.71 -6.98 11.36
N LYS A 85 -10.20 -8.06 10.75
CA LYS A 85 -9.07 -8.83 11.30
C LYS A 85 -7.73 -8.12 11.10
N VAL A 86 -7.36 -7.84 9.85
CA VAL A 86 -6.03 -7.30 9.52
C VAL A 86 -5.88 -5.88 10.06
N ASN A 87 -6.81 -5.00 9.72
CA ASN A 87 -6.80 -3.61 10.13
C ASN A 87 -6.65 -3.46 11.64
N LYS A 88 -7.52 -4.12 12.42
CA LYS A 88 -7.50 -4.00 13.87
C LYS A 88 -6.26 -4.61 14.52
N SER A 89 -5.70 -5.67 13.93
CA SER A 89 -4.41 -6.22 14.41
C SER A 89 -3.24 -5.24 14.21
N LEU A 90 -3.24 -4.46 13.13
CA LEU A 90 -2.20 -3.45 12.88
C LEU A 90 -2.39 -2.22 13.79
N VAL A 91 -3.64 -1.81 14.05
CA VAL A 91 -3.95 -0.75 15.02
C VAL A 91 -3.42 -1.13 16.41
N ASP A 92 -3.73 -2.35 16.87
CA ASP A 92 -3.29 -2.84 18.17
C ASP A 92 -1.75 -2.86 18.28
N LEU A 93 -1.07 -3.40 17.28
CA LEU A 93 0.40 -3.45 17.24
C LEU A 93 1.04 -2.06 17.22
N LEU A 94 0.48 -1.11 16.46
CA LEU A 94 0.99 0.26 16.43
C LEU A 94 0.79 0.97 17.77
N CYS A 95 -0.36 0.77 18.42
CA CYS A 95 -0.61 1.29 19.76
C CYS A 95 0.33 0.65 20.80
N ALA A 96 0.57 -0.68 20.71
CA ALA A 96 1.53 -1.37 21.56
C ALA A 96 2.97 -0.86 21.38
N ALA A 97 3.32 -0.39 20.16
CA ALA A 97 4.60 0.27 19.87
C ALA A 97 4.66 1.74 20.36
N GLY A 98 3.63 2.24 21.05
CA GLY A 98 3.57 3.60 21.57
C GLY A 98 3.03 4.65 20.60
N GLY A 99 2.58 4.26 19.41
CA GLY A 99 1.92 5.13 18.46
C GLY A 99 0.44 5.37 18.80
N LYS A 100 -0.18 6.33 18.11
CA LYS A 100 -1.62 6.56 18.15
C LYS A 100 -2.21 6.17 16.80
N ALA A 101 -3.07 5.18 16.72
CA ALA A 101 -3.62 4.69 15.48
C ALA A 101 -5.14 4.65 15.49
N ILE A 102 -5.73 4.89 14.31
CA ILE A 102 -7.15 4.65 14.02
C ILE A 102 -7.24 3.80 12.75
N GLY A 103 -8.00 2.72 12.83
CA GLY A 103 -8.27 1.87 11.67
C GLY A 103 -9.49 2.37 10.91
N LEU A 104 -9.31 2.58 9.62
CA LEU A 104 -10.33 3.00 8.67
C LEU A 104 -10.48 1.97 7.54
N CYS A 105 -11.64 2.00 6.93
CA CYS A 105 -11.97 1.28 5.70
C CYS A 105 -12.32 2.31 4.61
N GLY A 106 -12.13 2.00 3.36
CA GLY A 106 -12.47 2.94 2.27
C GLY A 106 -13.96 3.30 2.19
N GLU A 107 -14.84 2.57 2.86
CA GLU A 107 -16.26 2.90 3.03
C GLU A 107 -16.47 4.02 4.07
N ASP A 108 -15.57 4.15 5.07
CA ASP A 108 -15.69 5.15 6.12
C ASP A 108 -15.60 6.57 5.52
N GLY A 109 -16.62 7.38 5.79
CA GLY A 109 -16.75 8.71 5.21
C GLY A 109 -16.81 8.72 3.69
N HIS A 110 -17.18 7.59 3.06
CA HIS A 110 -17.23 7.43 1.60
C HIS A 110 -15.88 7.78 0.92
N MET A 111 -14.79 7.30 1.52
CA MET A 111 -13.42 7.69 1.17
C MET A 111 -12.95 7.16 -0.18
N LEU A 112 -13.21 5.89 -0.51
CA LEU A 112 -12.74 5.24 -1.74
C LEU A 112 -13.89 4.93 -2.69
N LYS A 113 -14.25 5.88 -3.54
CA LYS A 113 -15.26 5.68 -4.57
C LYS A 113 -14.70 4.84 -5.70
N CYS A 114 -15.41 3.76 -6.05
CA CYS A 114 -15.02 2.78 -7.06
C CYS A 114 -16.08 2.61 -8.14
N GLU A 115 -15.64 2.06 -9.26
CA GLU A 115 -16.46 1.39 -10.26
C GLU A 115 -15.96 -0.08 -10.40
N LYS A 116 -16.79 -0.95 -10.92
CA LYS A 116 -16.38 -2.33 -11.24
C LYS A 116 -15.24 -2.30 -12.25
N MET A 117 -14.15 -3.01 -11.96
CA MET A 117 -12.98 -3.01 -12.85
C MET A 117 -13.24 -3.76 -14.16
N SER A 118 -13.88 -4.93 -14.07
CA SER A 118 -14.36 -5.72 -15.22
C SER A 118 -15.37 -6.77 -14.75
N GLU A 119 -16.22 -7.25 -15.64
CA GLU A 119 -17.18 -8.33 -15.33
C GLU A 119 -16.47 -9.65 -14.97
N GLU A 120 -15.34 -9.95 -15.60
CA GLU A 120 -14.56 -11.16 -15.34
C GLU A 120 -13.98 -11.24 -13.93
N LEU A 121 -13.76 -10.09 -13.30
CA LEU A 121 -13.17 -9.99 -11.95
C LEU A 121 -14.22 -9.91 -10.85
N GLY A 122 -15.50 -9.68 -11.21
CA GLY A 122 -16.59 -9.48 -10.24
C GLY A 122 -16.44 -8.18 -9.46
N TYR A 123 -16.52 -8.25 -8.14
CA TYR A 123 -16.43 -7.08 -7.23
C TYR A 123 -14.99 -6.65 -6.93
N VAL A 124 -14.16 -6.57 -7.96
CA VAL A 124 -12.87 -5.91 -7.92
C VAL A 124 -13.06 -4.46 -8.33
N GLY A 125 -12.63 -3.52 -7.47
CA GLY A 125 -12.85 -2.09 -7.67
C GLY A 125 -11.69 -1.40 -8.38
N LYS A 126 -12.06 -0.51 -9.32
CA LYS A 126 -11.19 0.52 -9.87
C LYS A 126 -11.56 1.84 -9.20
N ILE A 127 -10.61 2.47 -8.51
CA ILE A 127 -10.85 3.75 -7.82
C ILE A 127 -11.06 4.85 -8.86
N VAL A 128 -12.20 5.53 -8.74
CA VAL A 128 -12.56 6.70 -9.57
C VAL A 128 -12.53 8.01 -8.79
N GLY A 129 -12.56 7.95 -7.45
CA GLY A 129 -12.45 9.12 -6.59
C GLY A 129 -11.92 8.77 -5.20
N VAL A 130 -11.26 9.72 -4.56
CA VAL A 130 -10.82 9.62 -3.17
C VAL A 130 -11.23 10.89 -2.44
N ASP A 131 -12.08 10.75 -1.43
CA ASP A 131 -12.30 11.81 -0.45
C ASP A 131 -11.32 11.63 0.71
N ALA A 132 -10.36 12.51 0.80
CA ALA A 132 -9.31 12.46 1.80
C ALA A 132 -9.63 13.22 3.09
N CYS A 133 -10.85 13.81 3.24
CA CYS A 133 -11.21 14.61 4.40
C CYS A 133 -11.03 13.86 5.71
N VAL A 134 -11.61 12.66 5.82
CA VAL A 134 -11.50 11.83 7.04
C VAL A 134 -10.05 11.50 7.39
N ILE A 135 -9.22 11.21 6.37
CA ILE A 135 -7.78 10.96 6.58
C ILE A 135 -7.10 12.22 7.13
N GLY A 136 -7.40 13.38 6.53
CA GLY A 136 -6.85 14.68 6.96
C GLY A 136 -7.23 15.02 8.40
N ASP A 137 -8.48 14.79 8.80
CA ASP A 137 -8.96 15.02 10.15
C ASP A 137 -8.25 14.13 11.16
N VAL A 138 -8.14 12.84 10.88
CA VAL A 138 -7.41 11.87 11.72
C VAL A 138 -5.94 12.26 11.88
N LEU A 139 -5.26 12.67 10.79
CA LEU A 139 -3.89 13.16 10.83
C LEU A 139 -3.76 14.46 11.66
N SER A 140 -4.75 15.36 11.59
CA SER A 140 -4.75 16.63 12.34
C SER A 140 -4.84 16.42 13.85
N LEU A 141 -5.50 15.35 14.27
CA LEU A 141 -5.60 14.93 15.68
C LEU A 141 -4.37 14.16 16.17
N GLY A 142 -3.36 13.98 15.32
CA GLY A 142 -2.11 13.30 15.66
C GLY A 142 -2.21 11.77 15.68
N TYR A 143 -3.20 11.20 15.01
CA TYR A 143 -3.32 9.75 14.82
C TYR A 143 -2.73 9.31 13.48
N VAL A 144 -2.27 8.08 13.41
CA VAL A 144 -1.91 7.39 12.18
C VAL A 144 -3.14 6.65 11.65
N PRO A 145 -3.73 7.08 10.52
CA PRO A 145 -4.79 6.32 9.88
C PRO A 145 -4.23 5.04 9.25
N ILE A 146 -4.83 3.90 9.58
CA ILE A 146 -4.54 2.59 9.00
C ILE A 146 -5.72 2.19 8.14
N ILE A 147 -5.53 2.11 6.82
CA ILE A 147 -6.62 2.03 5.84
C ILE A 147 -6.65 0.66 5.18
N SER A 148 -7.80 -0.01 5.25
CA SER A 148 -8.09 -1.20 4.46
C SER A 148 -8.69 -0.83 3.10
N PRO A 149 -8.22 -1.44 1.99
CA PRO A 149 -8.60 -1.08 0.64
C PRO A 149 -9.91 -1.76 0.21
N ILE A 150 -11.00 -1.39 0.85
CA ILE A 150 -12.36 -1.73 0.44
C ILE A 150 -13.02 -0.45 -0.04
N GLY A 151 -13.55 -0.46 -1.25
CA GLY A 151 -14.23 0.69 -1.84
C GLY A 151 -15.73 0.47 -1.97
N PHE A 152 -16.43 1.48 -2.43
CA PHE A 152 -17.88 1.48 -2.61
C PHE A 152 -18.26 2.21 -3.90
N ASP A 153 -19.49 2.00 -4.40
CA ASP A 153 -20.14 2.80 -5.44
C ASP A 153 -21.42 3.48 -4.94
N ASP A 154 -22.02 4.30 -5.80
CA ASP A 154 -23.26 5.03 -5.46
C ASP A 154 -24.50 4.10 -5.40
N GLU A 155 -24.39 2.85 -5.87
CA GLU A 155 -25.45 1.85 -5.83
C GLU A 155 -25.42 0.99 -4.55
N GLY A 156 -24.39 1.18 -3.73
CA GLY A 156 -24.21 0.46 -2.45
C GLY A 156 -23.42 -0.84 -2.57
N HIS A 157 -22.82 -1.12 -3.71
CA HIS A 157 -21.91 -2.24 -3.83
C HIS A 157 -20.56 -1.92 -3.17
N ILE A 158 -19.96 -2.95 -2.61
CA ILE A 158 -18.59 -2.89 -2.07
C ILE A 158 -17.62 -3.59 -3.01
N TYR A 159 -16.38 -3.13 -3.00
CA TYR A 159 -15.33 -3.62 -3.88
C TYR A 159 -14.05 -3.94 -3.13
N ASN A 160 -13.47 -5.08 -3.47
CA ASN A 160 -12.10 -5.43 -3.09
C ASN A 160 -11.13 -4.66 -3.98
N VAL A 161 -10.31 -3.81 -3.41
CA VAL A 161 -9.37 -2.94 -4.14
C VAL A 161 -7.93 -3.42 -3.93
N ASN A 162 -7.12 -3.33 -4.98
CA ASN A 162 -5.68 -3.59 -4.87
C ASN A 162 -5.01 -2.53 -3.96
N ALA A 163 -4.25 -2.98 -2.96
CA ALA A 163 -3.66 -2.10 -1.96
C ALA A 163 -2.58 -1.14 -2.51
N ASP A 164 -1.82 -1.54 -3.55
CA ASP A 164 -0.83 -0.66 -4.21
C ASP A 164 -1.57 0.48 -4.91
N THR A 165 -2.66 0.15 -5.62
CA THR A 165 -3.51 1.13 -6.32
C THR A 165 -4.20 2.06 -5.33
N ALA A 166 -4.73 1.53 -4.21
CA ALA A 166 -5.36 2.33 -3.17
C ALA A 166 -4.36 3.30 -2.53
N ALA A 167 -3.16 2.84 -2.22
CA ALA A 167 -2.11 3.68 -1.65
C ALA A 167 -1.68 4.80 -2.60
N ALA A 168 -1.54 4.50 -3.90
CA ALA A 168 -1.21 5.50 -4.91
C ALA A 168 -2.31 6.57 -5.05
N ALA A 169 -3.58 6.16 -5.07
CA ALA A 169 -4.71 7.07 -5.15
C ALA A 169 -4.84 7.96 -3.91
N ILE A 170 -4.71 7.39 -2.71
CA ILE A 170 -4.75 8.11 -1.44
C ILE A 170 -3.56 9.09 -1.34
N ALA A 171 -2.35 8.65 -1.72
CA ALA A 171 -1.16 9.50 -1.71
C ALA A 171 -1.34 10.72 -2.64
N GLY A 172 -1.90 10.52 -3.83
CA GLY A 172 -2.22 11.62 -4.74
C GLY A 172 -3.26 12.58 -4.19
N ALA A 173 -4.37 12.07 -3.62
CA ALA A 173 -5.43 12.89 -3.05
C ALA A 173 -4.97 13.73 -1.84
N LEU A 174 -4.02 13.21 -1.07
CA LEU A 174 -3.42 13.90 0.08
C LEU A 174 -2.29 14.87 -0.30
N GLY A 175 -1.85 14.90 -1.56
CA GLY A 175 -0.63 15.62 -1.95
C GLY A 175 0.59 15.15 -1.15
N ALA A 176 0.73 13.84 -0.98
CA ALA A 176 1.77 13.26 -0.15
C ALA A 176 3.17 13.60 -0.67
N GLU A 177 4.10 13.88 0.24
CA GLU A 177 5.52 14.09 -0.08
C GLU A 177 6.13 12.81 -0.67
N SER A 178 5.74 11.66 -0.12
CA SER A 178 6.26 10.37 -0.57
C SER A 178 5.24 9.25 -0.43
N LEU A 179 5.31 8.27 -1.34
CA LEU A 179 4.68 6.97 -1.24
C LEU A 179 5.77 5.90 -1.10
N ILE A 180 5.64 5.01 -0.13
CA ILE A 180 6.53 3.86 0.05
C ILE A 180 5.74 2.59 -0.24
N LEU A 181 6.14 1.83 -1.25
CA LEU A 181 5.60 0.52 -1.57
C LEU A 181 6.51 -0.55 -0.97
N MET A 182 6.11 -1.13 0.15
CA MET A 182 6.79 -2.27 0.74
C MET A 182 6.41 -3.54 -0.02
N THR A 183 7.41 -4.27 -0.47
CA THR A 183 7.26 -5.45 -1.33
C THR A 183 8.19 -6.57 -0.86
N ASP A 184 8.17 -7.71 -1.57
CA ASP A 184 9.07 -8.84 -1.32
C ASP A 184 10.34 -8.79 -2.21
N ILE A 185 10.69 -7.61 -2.73
CA ILE A 185 11.87 -7.38 -3.54
C ILE A 185 12.64 -6.14 -3.06
N LYS A 186 13.96 -6.18 -3.21
CA LYS A 186 14.86 -5.09 -2.79
C LYS A 186 14.58 -3.77 -3.52
N GLY A 187 14.12 -3.85 -4.74
CA GLY A 187 13.87 -2.74 -5.65
C GLY A 187 14.02 -3.19 -7.10
N LEU A 188 14.35 -2.27 -7.99
CA LEU A 188 14.61 -2.56 -9.39
C LEU A 188 16.10 -2.90 -9.55
N LEU A 189 16.41 -4.09 -10.09
CA LEU A 189 17.77 -4.55 -10.37
C LEU A 189 18.05 -4.45 -11.86
N GLU A 190 19.25 -3.99 -12.26
CA GLU A 190 19.70 -4.06 -13.65
C GLU A 190 19.81 -5.51 -14.12
N ASN A 191 20.35 -6.37 -13.26
CA ASN A 191 20.41 -7.81 -13.45
C ASN A 191 19.72 -8.51 -12.27
N ARG A 192 18.67 -9.28 -12.56
CA ARG A 192 17.88 -9.99 -11.53
C ARG A 192 18.67 -10.99 -10.71
N ASP A 193 19.73 -11.54 -11.29
CA ASP A 193 20.58 -12.53 -10.64
C ASP A 193 21.71 -11.89 -9.82
N ASP A 194 21.86 -10.56 -9.88
CA ASP A 194 22.84 -9.79 -9.12
C ASP A 194 22.16 -8.83 -8.14
N PRO A 195 22.12 -9.18 -6.83
CA PRO A 195 21.52 -8.33 -5.80
C PRO A 195 22.20 -6.97 -5.61
N ASP A 196 23.43 -6.80 -6.09
CA ASP A 196 24.18 -5.56 -5.96
C ASP A 196 23.96 -4.61 -7.14
N SER A 197 23.24 -5.07 -8.19
CA SER A 197 22.85 -4.25 -9.36
C SER A 197 21.62 -3.37 -9.10
N LEU A 198 21.37 -2.96 -7.85
CA LEU A 198 20.20 -2.16 -7.48
C LEU A 198 20.24 -0.77 -8.12
N ILE A 199 19.22 -0.45 -8.90
CA ILE A 199 19.00 0.89 -9.45
C ILE A 199 18.39 1.77 -8.35
N LYS A 200 19.18 2.68 -7.82
CA LYS A 200 18.77 3.54 -6.69
C LYS A 200 17.74 4.59 -7.08
N LYS A 201 17.80 5.12 -8.31
CA LYS A 201 16.97 6.24 -8.77
C LYS A 201 16.51 6.02 -10.20
N VAL A 202 15.25 6.27 -10.46
CA VAL A 202 14.62 6.14 -11.79
C VAL A 202 13.76 7.37 -12.06
N TYR A 203 14.01 8.05 -13.17
CA TYR A 203 13.04 9.03 -13.69
C TYR A 203 11.85 8.30 -14.30
N VAL A 204 10.66 8.81 -14.09
CA VAL A 204 9.45 8.22 -14.70
C VAL A 204 9.52 8.20 -16.23
N SER A 205 10.23 9.18 -16.83
CA SER A 205 10.51 9.24 -18.27
C SER A 205 11.33 8.05 -18.79
N ASP A 206 12.13 7.41 -17.94
CA ASP A 206 13.04 6.32 -18.32
C ASP A 206 12.35 4.95 -18.30
N ILE A 207 11.18 4.85 -17.66
CA ILE A 207 10.42 3.59 -17.53
C ILE A 207 10.22 2.87 -18.87
N PRO A 208 9.80 3.53 -19.98
CA PRO A 208 9.62 2.86 -21.26
C PRO A 208 10.92 2.21 -21.79
N ALA A 209 12.07 2.85 -21.57
CA ALA A 209 13.36 2.30 -21.96
C ALA A 209 13.74 1.07 -21.13
N LEU A 210 13.50 1.13 -19.82
CA LEU A 210 13.75 0.00 -18.90
C LEU A 210 12.85 -1.21 -19.18
N VAL A 211 11.59 -0.95 -19.59
CA VAL A 211 10.69 -2.03 -20.07
C VAL A 211 11.22 -2.65 -21.34
N LYS A 212 11.66 -1.85 -22.33
CA LYS A 212 12.22 -2.34 -23.59
C LYS A 212 13.51 -3.15 -23.39
N GLN A 213 14.31 -2.81 -22.38
CA GLN A 213 15.52 -3.53 -21.99
C GLN A 213 15.23 -4.82 -21.20
N GLY A 214 13.97 -5.08 -20.82
CA GLY A 214 13.59 -6.23 -20.01
C GLY A 214 13.89 -6.12 -18.52
N ILE A 215 14.44 -4.99 -18.07
CA ILE A 215 14.70 -4.70 -16.65
C ILE A 215 13.39 -4.66 -15.87
N ILE A 216 12.38 -3.97 -16.42
CA ILE A 216 11.01 -3.98 -15.89
C ILE A 216 10.20 -4.99 -16.68
N SER A 217 9.81 -6.11 -16.02
CA SER A 217 9.02 -7.16 -16.68
C SER A 217 8.18 -7.96 -15.68
N GLY A 218 7.21 -8.73 -16.17
CA GLY A 218 6.38 -9.62 -15.35
C GLY A 218 5.63 -8.90 -14.24
N GLY A 219 5.66 -9.47 -13.04
CA GLY A 219 4.97 -8.92 -11.85
C GLY A 219 5.46 -7.55 -11.37
N MET A 220 6.59 -7.04 -11.92
CA MET A 220 7.06 -5.69 -11.61
C MET A 220 6.24 -4.61 -12.34
N ILE A 221 5.73 -4.91 -13.54
CA ILE A 221 4.98 -3.94 -14.36
C ILE A 221 3.84 -3.26 -13.59
N PRO A 222 2.92 -3.99 -12.93
CA PRO A 222 1.84 -3.35 -12.17
C PRO A 222 2.33 -2.43 -11.04
N LYS A 223 3.45 -2.79 -10.39
CA LYS A 223 4.03 -1.95 -9.32
C LYS A 223 4.62 -0.65 -9.87
N ILE A 224 5.31 -0.73 -10.99
CA ILE A 224 5.87 0.44 -11.68
C ILE A 224 4.75 1.33 -12.22
N ASP A 225 3.65 0.75 -12.72
CA ASP A 225 2.48 1.51 -13.12
C ASP A 225 1.85 2.28 -11.93
N CYS A 226 1.81 1.66 -10.74
CA CYS A 226 1.40 2.37 -9.52
C CYS A 226 2.35 3.52 -9.16
N CYS A 227 3.68 3.34 -9.30
CA CYS A 227 4.66 4.41 -9.07
C CYS A 227 4.42 5.58 -10.05
N ARG A 228 4.28 5.27 -11.35
CA ARG A 228 4.02 6.26 -12.39
C ARG A 228 2.72 7.02 -12.13
N GLU A 229 1.65 6.31 -11.78
CA GLU A 229 0.35 6.94 -11.50
C GLU A 229 0.40 7.83 -10.26
N ALA A 230 1.08 7.41 -9.18
CA ALA A 230 1.23 8.23 -7.99
C ALA A 230 1.98 9.54 -8.29
N ILE A 231 3.07 9.48 -9.07
CA ILE A 231 3.81 10.67 -9.49
C ILE A 231 2.96 11.56 -10.41
N ARG A 232 2.21 10.97 -11.35
CA ARG A 232 1.27 11.71 -12.20
C ARG A 232 0.21 12.45 -11.40
N ARG A 233 -0.20 11.90 -10.25
CA ARG A 233 -1.14 12.54 -9.31
C ARG A 233 -0.49 13.57 -8.38
N GLY A 234 0.80 13.86 -8.53
CA GLY A 234 1.51 14.90 -7.79
C GLY A 234 2.29 14.44 -6.57
N VAL A 235 2.44 13.14 -6.35
CA VAL A 235 3.37 12.62 -5.33
C VAL A 235 4.80 12.91 -5.78
N ASN A 236 5.61 13.54 -4.92
CA ASN A 236 6.97 13.97 -5.31
C ASN A 236 7.92 12.79 -5.52
N LYS A 237 7.81 11.74 -4.71
CA LYS A 237 8.68 10.57 -4.74
C LYS A 237 7.93 9.31 -4.40
N VAL A 238 8.23 8.23 -5.12
CA VAL A 238 7.74 6.90 -4.79
C VAL A 238 8.92 5.97 -4.58
N PHE A 239 8.88 5.19 -3.50
CA PHE A 239 9.92 4.24 -3.17
C PHE A 239 9.38 2.81 -3.24
N ILE A 240 10.16 1.91 -3.84
CA ILE A 240 9.97 0.47 -3.71
C ILE A 240 11.05 -0.06 -2.79
N THR A 241 10.67 -0.71 -1.69
CA THR A 241 11.61 -1.24 -0.70
C THR A 241 11.21 -2.64 -0.21
N ASP A 242 12.19 -3.42 0.24
CA ASP A 242 11.96 -4.77 0.75
C ASP A 242 11.40 -4.74 2.16
N GLY A 243 10.14 -5.13 2.30
CA GLY A 243 9.44 -5.21 3.57
C GLY A 243 9.92 -6.33 4.50
N ARG A 244 10.79 -7.24 4.01
CA ARG A 244 11.39 -8.32 4.81
C ARG A 244 12.65 -7.85 5.54
N VAL A 245 13.18 -6.68 5.19
CA VAL A 245 14.35 -6.09 5.84
C VAL A 245 13.89 -5.22 7.01
N TYR A 246 14.43 -5.50 8.20
CA TYR A 246 14.15 -4.71 9.40
C TYR A 246 14.52 -3.24 9.18
N HIS A 247 13.64 -2.35 9.61
CA HIS A 247 13.83 -0.89 9.55
C HIS A 247 14.01 -0.32 8.14
N SER A 248 13.58 -1.04 7.10
CA SER A 248 13.70 -0.57 5.71
C SER A 248 13.02 0.79 5.48
N ILE A 249 11.89 1.06 6.16
CA ILE A 249 11.20 2.34 6.09
C ILE A 249 12.03 3.46 6.69
N LEU A 250 12.63 3.24 7.87
CA LEU A 250 13.48 4.25 8.52
C LEU A 250 14.71 4.55 7.69
N VAL A 251 15.36 3.51 7.15
CA VAL A 251 16.52 3.67 6.26
C VAL A 251 16.14 4.48 5.03
N GLU A 252 14.98 4.20 4.40
CA GLU A 252 14.53 4.91 3.20
C GLU A 252 14.27 6.40 3.46
N ILE A 253 13.68 6.74 4.60
CA ILE A 253 13.27 8.11 4.90
C ILE A 253 14.35 8.92 5.59
N LEU A 254 15.16 8.29 6.45
CA LEU A 254 16.08 9.01 7.34
C LEU A 254 17.54 8.95 6.88
N SER A 255 17.92 8.03 5.96
CA SER A 255 19.27 7.99 5.39
C SER A 255 19.35 8.71 4.03
N GLU A 256 20.55 9.03 3.61
CA GLU A 256 20.79 9.64 2.28
C GLU A 256 20.84 8.60 1.16
N GLU A 257 21.29 7.39 1.47
CA GLU A 257 21.48 6.32 0.49
C GLU A 257 20.22 5.55 0.15
N GLY A 258 19.27 5.45 1.11
CA GLY A 258 18.08 4.62 0.98
C GLY A 258 18.38 3.12 0.88
N SER A 259 17.36 2.29 0.91
CA SER A 259 17.47 0.82 0.83
C SER A 259 16.89 0.23 -0.45
N GLY A 260 16.06 1.00 -1.15
CA GLY A 260 15.29 0.57 -2.30
C GLY A 260 15.54 1.38 -3.57
N THR A 261 14.54 1.42 -4.45
CA THR A 261 14.52 2.23 -5.67
C THR A 261 13.56 3.39 -5.52
N MET A 262 14.04 4.61 -5.77
CA MET A 262 13.24 5.84 -5.78
C MET A 262 12.85 6.20 -7.21
N PHE A 263 11.53 6.43 -7.42
CA PHE A 263 10.95 6.96 -8.65
C PHE A 263 10.55 8.42 -8.43
N TYR A 264 10.81 9.27 -9.44
CA TYR A 264 10.51 10.70 -9.39
C TYR A 264 10.32 11.30 -10.80
N SER A 265 9.74 12.51 -10.88
CA SER A 265 9.53 13.26 -12.14
C SER A 265 10.76 14.04 -12.55
#